data_4ddc367681d160afd58d342c2bffd8ec
#
_entry.id   4ddc367681d160afd58d342c2bffd8ec
#
_cell.length_a   1.000
_cell.length_b   1.000
_cell.length_c   1.000
_cell.angle_alpha   90.00
_cell.angle_beta   90.00
_cell.angle_gamma   90.00
#
_symmetry.space_group_name_H-M   'P 1'
#
loop_
_entity.id
_entity.type
_entity.pdbx_description
1 polymer ?
#
loop_
_entity_poly.entity_id
_entity_poly.type
_entity_poly.pdbx_seq_one_letter_code
_entity_poly.pdbx_strand_id
1 'polypeptide(L)'
;DYMKYDAVCVGNHDIETGHNVYDRVRRQMKTPWLAANAVREDNGKSYFQDYVIIKRKGLKIAVIGAENANIAAWLTPELWSGMRFVPIVSMMQAKVDEVRAKHSPDIVIVATHTATGKGDGSVLEAEGLDLFKSLKGVDFLLCAHDHRPFVTVNEEHTFGFINSGSHCRNIGHGHLAIEVKDGKVVSKTVSTDLIPVK
;
A
#
# COMPACT_ATOMS: atom_id res chain seq x y z
N ASP A 1 -9.16 15.25 0.89
CA ASP A 1 -8.63 16.42 0.16
C ASP A 1 -8.08 17.53 1.07
N TYR A 2 -8.70 17.77 2.24
CA TYR A 2 -8.23 18.81 3.19
C TYR A 2 -6.78 18.56 3.66
N MET A 3 -6.46 17.32 4.03
CA MET A 3 -5.12 16.93 4.48
C MET A 3 -4.09 16.84 3.35
N LYS A 4 -4.52 16.96 2.08
CA LYS A 4 -3.66 16.92 0.88
C LYS A 4 -2.80 15.65 0.78
N TYR A 5 -3.37 14.50 1.16
CA TYR A 5 -2.71 13.22 0.91
C TYR A 5 -2.50 12.98 -0.58
N ASP A 6 -1.36 12.43 -0.94
CA ASP A 6 -1.03 12.08 -2.32
C ASP A 6 -1.71 10.79 -2.79
N ALA A 7 -2.04 9.88 -1.86
CA ALA A 7 -2.77 8.65 -2.10
C ALA A 7 -3.46 8.16 -0.83
N VAL A 8 -4.49 7.33 -0.98
CA VAL A 8 -5.18 6.60 0.09
C VAL A 8 -5.24 5.13 -0.30
N CYS A 9 -4.87 4.24 0.62
CA CYS A 9 -5.13 2.81 0.47
C CYS A 9 -6.54 2.51 0.96
N VAL A 10 -7.28 1.71 0.18
CA VAL A 10 -8.62 1.24 0.57
C VAL A 10 -8.49 0.26 1.73
N GLY A 11 -9.38 0.35 2.71
CA GLY A 11 -9.49 -0.56 3.84
C GLY A 11 -10.85 -1.27 3.90
N ASN A 12 -10.95 -2.35 4.69
CA ASN A 12 -12.19 -3.12 4.83
C ASN A 12 -13.38 -2.25 5.31
N HIS A 13 -13.14 -1.25 6.16
CA HIS A 13 -14.18 -0.33 6.60
C HIS A 13 -14.66 0.62 5.50
N ASP A 14 -13.84 0.88 4.47
CA ASP A 14 -14.31 1.61 3.28
C ASP A 14 -15.31 0.74 2.50
N ILE A 15 -15.00 -0.55 2.28
CA ILE A 15 -15.86 -1.52 1.59
C ILE A 15 -17.15 -1.79 2.37
N GLU A 16 -17.07 -1.84 3.70
CA GLU A 16 -18.20 -2.03 4.61
C GLU A 16 -19.30 -0.98 4.42
N THR A 17 -18.98 0.20 3.91
CA THR A 17 -19.96 1.25 3.65
C THR A 17 -20.89 0.94 2.46
N GLY A 18 -20.55 -0.05 1.64
CA GLY A 18 -21.30 -0.46 0.46
C GLY A 18 -21.12 0.47 -0.75
N HIS A 19 -21.50 -0.04 -1.92
CA HIS A 19 -21.35 0.65 -3.22
C HIS A 19 -21.92 2.07 -3.25
N ASN A 20 -23.08 2.29 -2.63
CA ASN A 20 -23.72 3.61 -2.62
C ASN A 20 -22.87 4.70 -1.94
N VAL A 21 -21.98 4.31 -1.02
CA VAL A 21 -21.14 5.24 -0.27
C VAL A 21 -19.76 5.29 -0.88
N TYR A 22 -18.99 4.19 -0.90
CA TYR A 22 -17.60 4.25 -1.35
C TYR A 22 -17.46 4.66 -2.82
N ASP A 23 -18.37 4.27 -3.71
CA ASP A 23 -18.34 4.71 -5.10
C ASP A 23 -18.62 6.20 -5.26
N ARG A 24 -19.52 6.75 -4.44
CA ARG A 24 -19.77 8.19 -4.41
C ARG A 24 -18.56 8.95 -3.87
N VAL A 25 -18.04 8.54 -2.72
CA VAL A 25 -16.89 9.18 -2.07
C VAL A 25 -15.67 9.16 -3.00
N ARG A 26 -15.35 8.01 -3.57
CA ARG A 26 -14.25 7.83 -4.53
C ARG A 26 -14.35 8.78 -5.73
N ARG A 27 -15.56 9.00 -6.27
CA ARG A 27 -15.77 9.94 -7.39
C ARG A 27 -15.65 11.41 -6.99
N GLN A 28 -15.94 11.73 -5.74
CA GLN A 28 -15.86 13.10 -5.22
C GLN A 28 -14.45 13.49 -4.76
N MET A 29 -13.63 12.52 -4.33
CA MET A 29 -12.28 12.78 -3.88
C MET A 29 -11.32 12.97 -5.05
N LYS A 30 -10.42 13.95 -4.92
CA LYS A 30 -9.30 14.14 -5.85
C LYS A 30 -8.13 13.20 -5.53
N THR A 31 -7.97 12.86 -4.25
CA THR A 31 -6.95 11.91 -3.80
C THR A 31 -7.26 10.52 -4.34
N PRO A 32 -6.32 9.85 -5.03
CA PRO A 32 -6.55 8.53 -5.59
C PRO A 32 -6.74 7.46 -4.50
N TRP A 33 -7.74 6.61 -4.68
CA TRP A 33 -8.03 5.45 -3.84
C TRP A 33 -7.42 4.21 -4.48
N LEU A 34 -6.47 3.58 -3.77
CA LEU A 34 -5.64 2.52 -4.31
C LEU A 34 -6.00 1.16 -3.74
N ALA A 35 -6.30 0.18 -4.63
CA ALA A 35 -6.46 -1.24 -4.31
C ALA A 35 -6.31 -2.08 -5.59
N ALA A 36 -5.08 -2.40 -5.98
CA ALA A 36 -4.77 -3.14 -7.21
C ALA A 36 -5.32 -4.57 -7.23
N ASN A 37 -5.51 -5.17 -6.07
CA ASN A 37 -6.00 -6.54 -5.90
C ASN A 37 -7.52 -6.66 -5.79
N ALA A 38 -8.26 -5.55 -5.69
CA ALA A 38 -9.72 -5.53 -5.81
C ALA A 38 -10.10 -5.55 -7.30
N VAL A 39 -10.41 -6.74 -7.82
CA VAL A 39 -10.53 -7.01 -9.25
C VAL A 39 -12.00 -7.19 -9.63
N ARG A 40 -12.43 -6.56 -10.73
CA ARG A 40 -13.78 -6.72 -11.29
C ARG A 40 -13.97 -8.14 -11.81
N GLU A 41 -15.08 -8.74 -11.48
CA GLU A 41 -15.41 -10.09 -11.95
C GLU A 41 -15.73 -10.15 -13.44
N ASP A 42 -16.31 -9.09 -14.01
CA ASP A 42 -16.75 -9.02 -15.40
C ASP A 42 -15.62 -8.93 -16.43
N ASN A 43 -14.48 -8.30 -16.06
CA ASN A 43 -13.42 -8.01 -17.03
C ASN A 43 -11.99 -8.15 -16.51
N GLY A 44 -11.81 -8.54 -15.24
CA GLY A 44 -10.51 -8.75 -14.61
C GLY A 44 -9.68 -7.49 -14.36
N LYS A 45 -10.21 -6.30 -14.63
CA LYS A 45 -9.53 -5.03 -14.34
C LYS A 45 -9.72 -4.64 -12.87
N SER A 46 -8.81 -3.87 -12.33
CA SER A 46 -8.95 -3.34 -10.97
C SER A 46 -10.20 -2.47 -10.82
N TYR A 47 -10.86 -2.61 -9.70
CA TYR A 47 -12.05 -1.82 -9.37
C TYR A 47 -11.68 -0.42 -8.90
N PHE A 48 -10.66 -0.31 -8.06
CA PHE A 48 -10.03 0.94 -7.66
C PHE A 48 -8.81 1.21 -8.53
N GLN A 49 -8.10 2.29 -8.27
CA GLN A 49 -6.85 2.59 -8.95
C GLN A 49 -5.73 1.68 -8.44
N ASP A 50 -4.86 1.19 -9.32
CA ASP A 50 -3.77 0.28 -8.93
C ASP A 50 -2.66 1.03 -8.20
N TYR A 51 -2.26 2.18 -8.78
CA TYR A 51 -1.13 2.98 -8.32
C TYR A 51 -1.26 4.43 -8.75
N VAL A 52 -0.44 5.27 -8.19
CA VAL A 52 -0.24 6.66 -8.64
C VAL A 52 1.25 6.95 -8.79
N ILE A 53 1.59 7.80 -9.78
CA ILE A 53 2.94 8.33 -9.97
C ILE A 53 2.96 9.77 -9.51
N ILE A 54 3.76 10.04 -8.51
CA ILE A 54 3.94 11.36 -7.90
C ILE A 54 5.31 11.90 -8.30
N LYS A 55 5.38 13.20 -8.61
CA LYS A 55 6.65 13.87 -8.86
C LYS A 55 6.98 14.81 -7.69
N ARG A 56 8.14 14.64 -7.08
CA ARG A 56 8.64 15.49 -6.00
C ARG A 56 10.14 15.73 -6.18
N LYS A 57 10.55 16.99 -6.18
CA LYS A 57 11.98 17.41 -6.30
C LYS A 57 12.72 16.73 -7.45
N GLY A 58 12.06 16.57 -8.60
CA GLY A 58 12.63 15.91 -9.78
C GLY A 58 12.56 14.36 -9.76
N LEU A 59 12.19 13.74 -8.65
CA LEU A 59 12.06 12.29 -8.53
C LEU A 59 10.64 11.83 -8.89
N LYS A 60 10.54 10.62 -9.47
CA LYS A 60 9.29 9.89 -9.67
C LYS A 60 9.09 8.90 -8.55
N ILE A 61 7.96 9.00 -7.87
CA ILE A 61 7.56 8.13 -6.76
C ILE A 61 6.33 7.35 -7.22
N ALA A 62 6.40 6.03 -7.23
CA ALA A 62 5.24 5.18 -7.43
C ALA A 62 4.67 4.78 -6.06
N VAL A 63 3.35 4.93 -5.88
CA VAL A 63 2.62 4.38 -4.74
C VAL A 63 1.63 3.37 -5.28
N ILE A 64 1.78 2.11 -4.91
CA ILE A 64 0.92 0.98 -5.31
C ILE A 64 0.08 0.60 -4.10
N GLY A 65 -1.24 0.44 -4.27
CA GLY A 65 -2.13 0.09 -3.17
C GLY A 65 -2.69 -1.33 -3.25
N ALA A 66 -3.01 -1.93 -2.10
CA ALA A 66 -3.76 -3.19 -2.05
C ALA A 66 -4.59 -3.29 -0.76
N GLU A 67 -5.81 -3.83 -0.90
CA GLU A 67 -6.74 -4.14 0.18
C GLU A 67 -6.53 -5.57 0.67
N ASN A 68 -6.96 -5.83 1.89
CA ASN A 68 -6.98 -7.18 2.46
C ASN A 68 -7.81 -8.14 1.61
N ALA A 69 -7.27 -9.31 1.31
CA ALA A 69 -7.98 -10.30 0.50
C ALA A 69 -9.08 -11.05 1.27
N ASN A 70 -9.13 -10.93 2.60
CA ASN A 70 -10.07 -11.65 3.47
C ASN A 70 -11.45 -10.97 3.60
N ILE A 71 -11.76 -10.00 2.74
CA ILE A 71 -13.03 -9.22 2.76
C ILE A 71 -14.26 -10.14 2.80
N ALA A 72 -14.27 -11.20 2.01
CA ALA A 72 -15.41 -12.12 1.93
C ALA A 72 -15.67 -12.88 3.25
N ALA A 73 -14.72 -12.96 4.16
CA ALA A 73 -14.92 -13.58 5.48
C ALA A 73 -15.61 -12.63 6.50
N TRP A 74 -15.58 -11.34 6.24
CA TRP A 74 -16.08 -10.35 7.19
C TRP A 74 -17.36 -9.63 6.70
N LEU A 75 -17.48 -9.43 5.39
CA LEU A 75 -18.53 -8.61 4.79
C LEU A 75 -19.45 -9.41 3.91
N THR A 76 -20.73 -9.04 3.93
CA THR A 76 -21.73 -9.70 3.08
C THR A 76 -21.51 -9.38 1.60
N PRO A 77 -21.82 -10.31 0.68
CA PRO A 77 -21.54 -10.18 -0.75
C PRO A 77 -22.11 -8.91 -1.40
N GLU A 78 -23.20 -8.39 -0.89
CA GLU A 78 -23.85 -7.17 -1.42
C GLU A 78 -22.94 -5.94 -1.31
N LEU A 79 -22.08 -5.89 -0.30
CA LEU A 79 -21.19 -4.75 -0.04
C LEU A 79 -20.01 -4.67 -1.02
N TRP A 80 -19.63 -5.81 -1.61
CA TRP A 80 -18.51 -5.90 -2.53
C TRP A 80 -18.85 -6.61 -3.85
N SER A 81 -20.14 -6.69 -4.18
CA SER A 81 -20.61 -7.37 -5.39
C SER A 81 -19.90 -6.90 -6.66
N GLY A 82 -19.62 -7.82 -7.58
CA GLY A 82 -18.88 -7.55 -8.80
C GLY A 82 -17.37 -7.37 -8.63
N MET A 83 -16.85 -7.61 -7.42
CA MET A 83 -15.42 -7.62 -7.11
C MET A 83 -14.99 -8.98 -6.54
N ARG A 84 -13.73 -9.30 -6.73
CA ARG A 84 -13.02 -10.33 -5.97
C ARG A 84 -11.69 -9.77 -5.49
N PHE A 85 -11.20 -10.26 -4.37
CA PHE A 85 -9.96 -9.80 -3.76
C PHE A 85 -8.88 -10.89 -3.92
N VAL A 86 -7.79 -10.54 -4.60
CA VAL A 86 -6.66 -11.45 -4.84
C VAL A 86 -5.71 -11.35 -3.66
N PRO A 87 -5.16 -12.47 -3.12
CA PRO A 87 -4.13 -12.43 -2.09
C PRO A 87 -2.96 -11.53 -2.52
N ILE A 88 -2.54 -10.62 -1.62
CA ILE A 88 -1.60 -9.54 -1.98
C ILE A 88 -0.23 -10.12 -2.35
N VAL A 89 0.26 -11.08 -1.56
CA VAL A 89 1.56 -11.74 -1.81
C VAL A 89 1.62 -12.36 -3.21
N SER A 90 0.51 -12.94 -3.69
CA SER A 90 0.49 -13.64 -4.97
C SER A 90 0.59 -12.71 -6.19
N MET A 91 0.29 -11.41 -6.06
CA MET A 91 0.21 -10.50 -7.20
C MET A 91 1.13 -9.27 -7.10
N MET A 92 1.58 -8.90 -5.89
CA MET A 92 2.21 -7.60 -5.69
C MET A 92 3.56 -7.48 -6.40
N GLN A 93 4.40 -8.54 -6.42
CA GLN A 93 5.68 -8.47 -7.14
C GLN A 93 5.48 -8.19 -8.63
N ALA A 94 4.53 -8.89 -9.27
CA ALA A 94 4.22 -8.66 -10.68
C ALA A 94 3.74 -7.23 -10.94
N LYS A 95 2.96 -6.65 -10.00
CA LYS A 95 2.51 -5.26 -10.10
C LYS A 95 3.67 -4.27 -9.92
N VAL A 96 4.59 -4.52 -9.00
CA VAL A 96 5.83 -3.72 -8.84
C VAL A 96 6.65 -3.74 -10.13
N ASP A 97 6.85 -4.92 -10.71
CA ASP A 97 7.63 -5.10 -11.94
C ASP A 97 6.98 -4.38 -13.12
N GLU A 98 5.63 -4.47 -13.27
CA GLU A 98 4.85 -3.73 -14.28
C GLU A 98 5.06 -2.21 -14.14
N VAL A 99 4.94 -1.68 -12.93
CA VAL A 99 5.07 -0.24 -12.66
C VAL A 99 6.49 0.24 -12.92
N ARG A 100 7.50 -0.55 -12.54
CA ARG A 100 8.91 -0.25 -12.82
C ARG A 100 9.21 -0.25 -14.31
N ALA A 101 8.73 -1.25 -15.03
CA ALA A 101 8.93 -1.34 -16.50
C ALA A 101 8.28 -0.16 -17.23
N LYS A 102 7.06 0.21 -16.83
CA LYS A 102 6.26 1.24 -17.51
C LYS A 102 6.69 2.67 -17.19
N HIS A 103 7.10 2.95 -15.97
CA HIS A 103 7.30 4.33 -15.48
C HIS A 103 8.74 4.63 -15.05
N SER A 104 9.57 3.61 -14.81
CA SER A 104 10.93 3.74 -14.28
C SER A 104 10.97 4.68 -13.06
N PRO A 105 10.20 4.38 -11.99
CA PRO A 105 10.17 5.24 -10.80
C PRO A 105 11.50 5.16 -10.05
N ASP A 106 11.91 6.30 -9.47
CA ASP A 106 13.08 6.39 -8.60
C ASP A 106 12.78 5.74 -7.23
N ILE A 107 11.53 5.85 -6.77
CA ILE A 107 11.07 5.36 -5.46
C ILE A 107 9.78 4.55 -5.68
N VAL A 108 9.67 3.40 -5.01
CA VAL A 108 8.45 2.58 -4.97
C VAL A 108 7.99 2.40 -3.54
N ILE A 109 6.74 2.77 -3.30
CA ILE A 109 6.03 2.56 -2.02
C ILE A 109 4.88 1.59 -2.29
N VAL A 110 4.77 0.56 -1.49
CA VAL A 110 3.60 -0.34 -1.46
C VAL A 110 2.80 -0.01 -0.21
N ALA A 111 1.55 0.41 -0.38
CA ALA A 111 0.63 0.74 0.71
C ALA A 111 -0.48 -0.30 0.76
N THR A 112 -0.58 -1.03 1.87
CA THR A 112 -1.52 -2.14 1.99
C THR A 112 -2.37 -2.01 3.26
N HIS A 113 -3.63 -2.42 3.16
CA HIS A 113 -4.48 -2.59 4.34
C HIS A 113 -4.48 -4.06 4.78
N THR A 114 -3.31 -4.58 5.16
CA THR A 114 -3.12 -5.92 5.71
C THR A 114 -2.41 -5.85 7.06
N ALA A 115 -2.68 -6.81 7.95
CA ALA A 115 -2.00 -6.92 9.24
C ALA A 115 -0.51 -7.23 9.06
N THR A 116 0.29 -6.91 10.08
CA THR A 116 1.73 -7.18 10.12
C THR A 116 2.04 -8.67 9.92
N GLY A 117 1.32 -9.55 10.61
CA GLY A 117 1.47 -11.00 10.48
C GLY A 117 2.76 -11.56 11.10
N LYS A 118 3.02 -12.84 10.82
CA LYS A 118 4.22 -13.57 11.27
C LYS A 118 5.24 -13.79 10.15
N GLY A 119 4.82 -13.61 8.90
CA GLY A 119 5.65 -13.88 7.73
C GLY A 119 5.90 -15.37 7.50
N ASP A 120 4.88 -16.19 7.76
CA ASP A 120 4.87 -17.65 7.57
C ASP A 120 3.75 -18.13 6.63
N GLY A 121 3.04 -17.17 5.99
CA GLY A 121 1.94 -17.43 5.05
C GLY A 121 0.69 -18.05 5.67
N SER A 122 0.60 -18.12 7.00
CA SER A 122 -0.44 -18.87 7.70
C SER A 122 -1.80 -18.16 7.76
N VAL A 123 -1.83 -16.83 7.53
CA VAL A 123 -3.04 -16.04 7.73
C VAL A 123 -3.23 -15.03 6.60
N LEU A 124 -4.29 -15.20 5.81
CA LEU A 124 -4.60 -14.38 4.64
C LEU A 124 -4.80 -12.88 4.97
N GLU A 125 -5.32 -12.55 6.14
CA GLU A 125 -5.50 -11.16 6.57
C GLU A 125 -4.21 -10.48 7.07
N ALA A 126 -3.09 -11.22 7.13
CA ALA A 126 -1.86 -10.81 7.80
C ALA A 126 -0.62 -11.07 6.94
N GLU A 127 -0.63 -10.54 5.71
CA GLU A 127 0.41 -10.75 4.70
C GLU A 127 1.61 -9.78 4.82
N GLY A 128 1.63 -8.85 5.80
CA GLY A 128 2.61 -7.78 5.86
C GLY A 128 4.06 -8.26 5.90
N LEU A 129 4.43 -9.15 6.85
CA LEU A 129 5.79 -9.69 6.93
C LEU A 129 6.12 -10.66 5.79
N ASP A 130 5.13 -11.31 5.18
CA ASP A 130 5.35 -12.14 3.99
C ASP A 130 5.75 -11.26 2.79
N LEU A 131 5.05 -10.12 2.61
CA LEU A 131 5.41 -9.11 1.61
C LEU A 131 6.80 -8.52 1.88
N PHE A 132 7.10 -8.18 3.13
CA PHE A 132 8.40 -7.61 3.49
C PHE A 132 9.57 -8.55 3.20
N LYS A 133 9.38 -9.86 3.40
CA LYS A 133 10.39 -10.89 3.10
C LYS A 133 10.54 -11.18 1.61
N SER A 134 9.46 -11.06 0.83
CA SER A 134 9.43 -11.52 -0.56
C SER A 134 9.60 -10.43 -1.61
N LEU A 135 9.13 -9.21 -1.34
CA LEU A 135 9.15 -8.13 -2.32
C LEU A 135 10.57 -7.63 -2.60
N LYS A 136 10.81 -7.36 -3.88
CA LYS A 136 12.04 -6.76 -4.39
C LYS A 136 11.74 -5.46 -5.12
N GLY A 137 12.70 -4.54 -5.05
CA GLY A 137 12.57 -3.27 -5.77
C GLY A 137 11.53 -2.33 -5.15
N VAL A 138 11.23 -2.46 -3.86
CA VAL A 138 10.37 -1.58 -3.07
C VAL A 138 11.21 -0.88 -2.02
N ASP A 139 10.95 0.40 -1.79
CA ASP A 139 11.66 1.20 -0.79
C ASP A 139 10.91 1.23 0.54
N PHE A 140 9.57 1.28 0.51
CA PHE A 140 8.73 1.22 1.70
C PHE A 140 7.51 0.32 1.50
N LEU A 141 7.20 -0.46 2.53
CA LEU A 141 5.93 -1.16 2.72
C LEU A 141 5.18 -0.53 3.89
N LEU A 142 3.99 -0.01 3.61
CA LEU A 142 3.07 0.52 4.61
C LEU A 142 1.97 -0.51 4.85
N CYS A 143 1.74 -0.88 6.11
CA CYS A 143 0.68 -1.78 6.54
C CYS A 143 -0.23 -1.14 7.58
N ALA A 144 -1.40 -1.76 7.80
CA ALA A 144 -2.42 -1.32 8.74
C ALA A 144 -3.22 -2.53 9.25
N HIS A 145 -4.50 -2.39 9.53
CA HIS A 145 -5.51 -3.40 9.84
C HIS A 145 -5.45 -3.97 11.27
N ASP A 146 -4.32 -4.51 11.73
CA ASP A 146 -4.18 -5.13 13.07
C ASP A 146 -4.06 -4.12 14.22
N HIS A 147 -4.03 -2.83 13.92
CA HIS A 147 -3.93 -1.74 14.88
C HIS A 147 -2.65 -1.76 15.74
N ARG A 148 -1.64 -2.54 15.37
CA ARG A 148 -0.40 -2.73 16.13
C ARG A 148 0.72 -1.88 15.53
N PRO A 149 1.28 -0.93 16.28
CA PRO A 149 2.40 -0.15 15.79
C PRO A 149 3.64 -1.05 15.62
N PHE A 150 4.25 -1.01 14.44
CA PHE A 150 5.44 -1.79 14.13
C PHE A 150 6.26 -1.12 13.03
N VAL A 151 7.56 -1.02 13.23
CA VAL A 151 8.50 -0.53 12.20
C VAL A 151 9.76 -1.39 12.20
N THR A 152 10.32 -1.60 11.02
CA THR A 152 11.62 -2.25 10.84
C THR A 152 12.23 -1.87 9.49
N VAL A 153 13.49 -2.20 9.29
CA VAL A 153 14.18 -2.14 7.99
C VAL A 153 14.89 -3.48 7.75
N ASN A 154 15.15 -3.79 6.48
CA ASN A 154 15.96 -4.95 6.13
C ASN A 154 17.44 -4.72 6.51
N GLU A 155 18.26 -5.78 6.51
CA GLU A 155 19.69 -5.72 6.94
C GLU A 155 20.51 -4.73 6.12
N GLU A 156 20.21 -4.57 4.84
CA GLU A 156 20.89 -3.64 3.93
C GLU A 156 20.41 -2.19 4.05
N HIS A 157 19.41 -1.90 4.89
CA HIS A 157 18.79 -0.58 5.01
C HIS A 157 18.28 -0.01 3.67
N THR A 158 17.73 -0.86 2.81
CA THR A 158 17.20 -0.48 1.50
C THR A 158 15.68 -0.62 1.40
N PHE A 159 15.05 -1.29 2.37
CA PHE A 159 13.61 -1.55 2.42
C PHE A 159 13.07 -1.35 3.83
N GLY A 160 12.09 -0.48 3.99
CA GLY A 160 11.44 -0.15 5.26
C GLY A 160 10.02 -0.68 5.35
N PHE A 161 9.64 -1.18 6.52
CA PHE A 161 8.27 -1.57 6.87
C PHE A 161 7.71 -0.62 7.92
N ILE A 162 6.49 -0.13 7.73
CA ILE A 162 5.81 0.79 8.65
C ILE A 162 4.36 0.37 8.84
N ASN A 163 3.96 0.14 10.09
CA ASN A 163 2.58 0.10 10.55
C ASN A 163 2.42 1.09 11.69
N SER A 164 1.67 2.17 11.47
CA SER A 164 1.51 3.25 12.45
C SER A 164 0.59 2.90 13.63
N GLY A 165 -0.07 1.75 13.57
CA GLY A 165 -1.08 1.36 14.55
C GLY A 165 -2.44 2.02 14.28
N SER A 166 -3.13 2.49 15.32
CA SER A 166 -4.51 2.98 15.21
C SER A 166 -4.76 4.27 16.00
N HIS A 167 -5.95 4.85 15.81
CA HIS A 167 -6.47 6.00 16.56
C HIS A 167 -5.60 7.25 16.50
N CYS A 168 -4.86 7.44 15.41
CA CYS A 168 -3.92 8.55 15.23
C CYS A 168 -2.91 8.71 16.38
N ARG A 169 -2.57 7.63 17.08
CA ARG A 169 -1.59 7.68 18.18
C ARG A 169 -0.17 7.91 17.69
N ASN A 170 0.13 7.47 16.48
CA ASN A 170 1.43 7.65 15.85
C ASN A 170 1.28 8.09 14.41
N ILE A 171 2.28 8.81 13.93
CA ILE A 171 2.54 9.02 12.50
C ILE A 171 3.66 8.07 12.13
N GLY A 172 3.40 7.19 11.15
CA GLY A 172 4.46 6.37 10.55
C GLY A 172 5.36 7.26 9.72
N HIS A 173 6.66 7.27 10.01
CA HIS A 173 7.64 8.09 9.33
C HIS A 173 8.69 7.22 8.65
N GLY A 174 8.77 7.33 7.31
CA GLY A 174 9.83 6.75 6.50
C GLY A 174 10.78 7.84 6.02
N HIS A 175 12.06 7.68 6.28
CA HIS A 175 13.09 8.55 5.78
C HIS A 175 13.96 7.82 4.74
N LEU A 176 14.16 8.46 3.59
CA LEU A 176 14.96 7.95 2.49
C LEU A 176 16.06 8.95 2.16
N ALA A 177 17.31 8.61 2.51
CA ALA A 177 18.47 9.33 2.04
C ALA A 177 18.83 8.83 0.63
N ILE A 178 18.96 9.75 -0.32
CA ILE A 178 19.23 9.45 -1.73
C ILE A 178 20.49 10.18 -2.17
N GLU A 179 21.43 9.44 -2.73
CA GLU A 179 22.56 10.02 -3.45
C GLU A 179 22.26 10.06 -4.94
N VAL A 180 22.42 11.24 -5.55
CA VAL A 180 22.21 11.45 -6.98
C VAL A 180 23.51 11.86 -7.63
N LYS A 181 23.93 11.13 -8.68
CA LYS A 181 25.08 11.45 -9.51
C LYS A 181 24.65 11.49 -10.98
N ASP A 182 25.03 12.54 -11.67
CA ASP A 182 24.68 12.75 -13.09
C ASP A 182 23.17 12.62 -13.38
N GLY A 183 22.33 13.12 -12.45
CA GLY A 183 20.87 13.06 -12.56
C GLY A 183 20.25 11.67 -12.31
N LYS A 184 21.04 10.69 -11.85
CA LYS A 184 20.60 9.33 -11.56
C LYS A 184 20.79 9.02 -10.07
N VAL A 185 19.82 8.32 -9.50
CA VAL A 185 19.93 7.77 -8.14
C VAL A 185 20.97 6.65 -8.14
N VAL A 186 22.02 6.79 -7.34
CA VAL A 186 23.13 5.84 -7.25
C VAL A 186 23.13 5.07 -5.93
N SER A 187 22.57 5.64 -4.86
CA SER A 187 22.37 4.91 -3.61
C SER A 187 21.12 5.39 -2.88
N LYS A 188 20.59 4.53 -2.02
CA LYS A 188 19.45 4.77 -1.15
C LYS A 188 19.72 4.17 0.21
N THR A 189 19.38 4.90 1.26
CA THR A 189 19.40 4.38 2.63
C THR A 189 18.07 4.70 3.30
N VAL A 190 17.41 3.69 3.82
CA VAL A 190 16.09 3.74 4.43
C VAL A 190 16.19 3.68 5.94
N SER A 191 15.41 4.50 6.61
CA SER A 191 15.09 4.33 8.04
C SER A 191 13.60 4.55 8.29
N THR A 192 13.10 3.97 9.37
CA THR A 192 11.68 4.02 9.74
C THR A 192 11.53 4.31 11.22
N ASP A 193 10.56 5.14 11.58
CA ASP A 193 10.21 5.38 12.96
C ASP A 193 8.71 5.72 13.14
N LEU A 194 8.27 5.79 14.39
CA LEU A 194 6.92 6.20 14.78
C LEU A 194 7.00 7.48 15.59
N ILE A 195 6.34 8.52 15.11
CA ILE A 195 6.26 9.82 15.80
C ILE A 195 4.95 9.86 16.59
N PRO A 196 4.97 9.86 17.93
CA PRO A 196 3.78 9.96 18.73
C PRO A 196 3.03 11.27 18.50
N VAL A 197 1.73 11.19 18.32
CA VAL A 197 0.85 12.37 18.25
C VAL A 197 0.51 12.79 19.68
N LYS A 198 0.80 14.05 20.00
CA LYS A 198 0.54 14.65 21.32
C LYS A 198 -0.83 15.32 21.35
#